data_337ef8a29b42751f251809d6d9643561
#
_entry.id   337ef8a29b42751f251809d6d9643561
#
_cell.length_a   1.000
_cell.length_b   1.000
_cell.length_c   1.000
_cell.angle_alpha   90.00
_cell.angle_beta   90.00
_cell.angle_gamma   90.00
#
_symmetry.space_group_name_H-M   'P 1'
#
loop_
_entity.id
_entity.type
_entity.pdbx_description
1 polymer ?
#
loop_
_entity_poly.entity_id
_entity_poly.type
_entity_poly.pdbx_seq_one_letter_code
_entity_poly.pdbx_strand_id
1 'polypeptide(L)'
;MPRMKGGELIAQYLVQEKVPYIFGICGHGNVGILDALYDVRDRLQLISPRHEQCAGHMADAYFRVKHQPVATLTSTGPGSANMVMSCATALSDSSAFLCITSNVPTSQHNRAPFQELYKHNQADFAQVMRPVVKRAFQPSRVDMLPLALRQAMDTMVTGRPGPVNLDIPYNVYQEEADVELPPASHLHRAHRPGANEADVAEALALLAAARQPVLFIGHGATLSEAGEEITELAERLGIPVITSPNGMGCIRGDHPLALGFIGRNGAYPANEAGRRADLVITLGTRFDDRSSSSWHDGYSWNFPKTRLVHVDIDPQELGRNYAPDLGVIADVKVFVRQLIKALPQRAQISAERYAPWLEQVRGWQAQWEAFVRPHFGDSTSPLRPEFVVGTLQRVLPDDVILALDSGVHHNWFMQFWQSKRPQSMLNSWGYSSMGFGVCGVMGAQLAAPGRPCVAVVGDGGFTMAPYVLCTAVEHNLPVVWIVWNNFAWGAIRDLQYGLFDGREIGTAFYKGQSGERYNPDFAAWARACGADGYTVTRPQDLGATVQQALKNQRPCVIDVHVDADVRPPSTGTWQLPPIPYKEPAYGKPFKA
;
A
#
# COMPACT_ATOMS: atom_id res chain seq x y z
N MET A 1 40.15 -1.00 17.42
CA MET A 1 38.94 -0.56 16.66
C MET A 1 39.44 0.41 15.59
N PRO A 2 38.93 0.33 14.36
CA PRO A 2 39.29 1.33 13.35
C PRO A 2 38.70 2.68 13.75
N ARG A 3 39.39 3.75 13.40
CA ARG A 3 38.92 5.11 13.57
C ARG A 3 38.08 5.49 12.36
N MET A 4 36.79 5.83 12.58
CA MET A 4 35.81 6.07 11.52
C MET A 4 34.99 7.32 11.82
N LYS A 5 34.60 8.05 10.75
CA LYS A 5 33.58 9.10 10.83
C LYS A 5 32.19 8.49 10.96
N GLY A 6 31.29 9.21 11.60
CA GLY A 6 29.91 8.72 11.73
C GLY A 6 29.20 8.51 10.38
N GLY A 7 29.43 9.38 9.40
CA GLY A 7 28.91 9.23 8.04
C GLY A 7 29.42 7.97 7.34
N GLU A 8 30.72 7.67 7.47
CA GLU A 8 31.36 6.47 6.93
C GLU A 8 30.77 5.20 7.57
N LEU A 9 30.61 5.20 8.89
CA LEU A 9 30.02 4.08 9.61
C LEU A 9 28.59 3.78 9.12
N ILE A 10 27.76 4.82 8.96
CA ILE A 10 26.39 4.66 8.47
C ILE A 10 26.40 4.11 7.04
N ALA A 11 27.17 4.70 6.14
CA ALA A 11 27.24 4.26 4.74
C ALA A 11 27.73 2.81 4.61
N GLN A 12 28.80 2.44 5.32
CA GLN A 12 29.33 1.07 5.30
C GLN A 12 28.37 0.07 5.94
N TYR A 13 27.64 0.45 7.01
CA TYR A 13 26.65 -0.42 7.62
C TYR A 13 25.46 -0.69 6.68
N LEU A 14 24.97 0.33 5.98
CA LEU A 14 23.92 0.15 4.96
C LEU A 14 24.37 -0.79 3.83
N VAL A 15 25.61 -0.68 3.39
CA VAL A 15 26.21 -1.62 2.42
C VAL A 15 26.29 -3.04 2.99
N GLN A 16 26.70 -3.21 4.25
CA GLN A 16 26.76 -4.50 4.92
C GLN A 16 25.37 -5.15 5.04
N GLU A 17 24.31 -4.35 5.29
CA GLU A 17 22.90 -4.77 5.29
C GLU A 17 22.34 -5.00 3.87
N LYS A 18 23.17 -4.80 2.83
CA LYS A 18 22.79 -4.96 1.42
C LYS A 18 21.64 -4.04 1.00
N VAL A 19 21.58 -2.86 1.59
CA VAL A 19 20.67 -1.80 1.17
C VAL A 19 21.13 -1.26 -0.19
N PRO A 20 20.34 -1.40 -1.28
CA PRO A 20 20.82 -1.01 -2.61
C PRO A 20 20.61 0.48 -2.91
N TYR A 21 19.65 1.10 -2.25
CA TYR A 21 19.24 2.47 -2.52
C TYR A 21 19.07 3.27 -1.24
N ILE A 22 19.44 4.55 -1.33
CA ILE A 22 19.03 5.58 -0.40
C ILE A 22 18.28 6.66 -1.19
N PHE A 23 17.04 6.94 -0.81
CA PHE A 23 16.22 7.96 -1.47
C PHE A 23 16.27 9.25 -0.68
N GLY A 24 16.64 10.36 -1.30
CA GLY A 24 16.74 11.58 -0.49
C GLY A 24 17.22 12.81 -1.24
N ILE A 25 17.19 13.93 -0.55
CA ILE A 25 17.59 15.22 -1.07
C ILE A 25 18.78 15.74 -0.26
N CYS A 26 19.77 16.27 -0.99
CA CYS A 26 20.93 16.93 -0.40
C CYS A 26 20.53 18.23 0.32
N GLY A 27 21.28 18.55 1.37
CA GLY A 27 21.17 19.83 2.07
C GLY A 27 22.33 19.99 3.03
N HIS A 28 22.49 21.17 3.60
CA HIS A 28 23.66 21.43 4.46
C HIS A 28 23.72 20.50 5.68
N GLY A 29 22.58 20.05 6.19
CA GLY A 29 22.54 19.16 7.36
C GLY A 29 23.06 17.75 7.11
N ASN A 30 23.13 17.28 5.86
CA ASN A 30 23.55 15.91 5.52
C ASN A 30 24.81 15.82 4.65
N VAL A 31 25.59 16.91 4.51
CA VAL A 31 26.79 16.93 3.67
C VAL A 31 27.80 15.87 4.10
N GLY A 32 27.96 15.63 5.41
CA GLY A 32 28.93 14.65 5.91
C GLY A 32 28.61 13.20 5.54
N ILE A 33 27.34 12.82 5.44
CA ILE A 33 26.98 11.49 4.93
C ILE A 33 27.02 11.43 3.39
N LEU A 34 26.74 12.53 2.70
CA LEU A 34 26.88 12.58 1.24
C LEU A 34 28.31 12.34 0.80
N ASP A 35 29.31 12.88 1.54
CA ASP A 35 30.71 12.60 1.32
C ASP A 35 31.03 11.10 1.47
N ALA A 36 30.56 10.48 2.53
CA ALA A 36 30.73 9.04 2.75
C ALA A 36 30.00 8.16 1.71
N LEU A 37 28.83 8.58 1.22
CA LEU A 37 28.11 7.88 0.17
C LEU A 37 28.86 7.89 -1.17
N TYR A 38 29.68 8.90 -1.42
CA TYR A 38 30.51 8.95 -2.63
C TYR A 38 31.47 7.75 -2.74
N ASP A 39 32.03 7.29 -1.62
CA ASP A 39 32.98 6.17 -1.57
C ASP A 39 32.32 4.79 -1.76
N VAL A 40 31.02 4.71 -1.57
CA VAL A 40 30.24 3.44 -1.68
C VAL A 40 29.19 3.47 -2.79
N ARG A 41 29.22 4.49 -3.67
CA ARG A 41 28.18 4.74 -4.68
C ARG A 41 27.98 3.62 -5.71
N ASP A 42 28.94 2.73 -5.84
CA ASP A 42 28.88 1.52 -6.66
C ASP A 42 28.03 0.41 -6.03
N ARG A 43 27.81 0.47 -4.70
CA ARG A 43 27.09 -0.54 -3.91
C ARG A 43 25.82 0.00 -3.24
N LEU A 44 25.77 1.30 -2.98
CA LEU A 44 24.65 2.00 -2.38
C LEU A 44 24.35 3.27 -3.20
N GLN A 45 23.35 3.22 -4.04
CA GLN A 45 23.02 4.29 -4.96
C GLN A 45 22.11 5.33 -4.31
N LEU A 46 22.47 6.61 -4.38
CA LEU A 46 21.60 7.72 -4.03
C LEU A 46 20.69 8.07 -5.21
N ILE A 47 19.36 7.98 -4.98
CA ILE A 47 18.33 8.46 -5.90
C ILE A 47 17.72 9.72 -5.30
N SER A 48 17.82 10.84 -6.04
CA SER A 48 17.36 12.14 -5.54
C SER A 48 16.06 12.59 -6.22
N PRO A 49 14.89 12.36 -5.59
CA PRO A 49 13.63 12.95 -6.06
C PRO A 49 13.62 14.46 -5.78
N ARG A 50 12.59 15.17 -6.25
CA ARG A 50 12.47 16.62 -6.09
C ARG A 50 11.68 17.05 -4.84
N HIS A 51 11.26 16.07 -4.02
CA HIS A 51 10.58 16.30 -2.75
C HIS A 51 10.78 15.09 -1.82
N GLU A 52 11.00 15.31 -0.53
CA GLU A 52 11.32 14.25 0.43
C GLU A 52 10.15 13.28 0.66
N GLN A 53 8.92 13.76 0.61
CA GLN A 53 7.73 12.88 0.65
C GLN A 53 7.79 11.83 -0.46
N CYS A 54 8.25 12.21 -1.65
CA CYS A 54 8.45 11.27 -2.76
C CYS A 54 9.47 10.19 -2.40
N ALA A 55 10.60 10.58 -1.78
CA ALA A 55 11.61 9.63 -1.31
C ALA A 55 11.02 8.58 -0.37
N GLY A 56 10.19 9.01 0.58
CA GLY A 56 9.54 8.11 1.52
C GLY A 56 8.51 7.18 0.86
N HIS A 57 7.70 7.68 -0.09
CA HIS A 57 6.78 6.82 -0.83
C HIS A 57 7.49 5.84 -1.76
N MET A 58 8.64 6.22 -2.35
CA MET A 58 9.48 5.29 -3.10
C MET A 58 10.02 4.17 -2.19
N ALA A 59 10.49 4.51 -0.99
CA ALA A 59 10.97 3.54 -0.02
C ALA A 59 9.88 2.58 0.46
N ASP A 60 8.68 3.10 0.73
CA ASP A 60 7.50 2.33 1.10
C ASP A 60 7.13 1.33 -0.02
N ALA A 61 6.97 1.81 -1.25
CA ALA A 61 6.61 0.94 -2.38
C ALA A 61 7.71 -0.08 -2.71
N TYR A 62 8.98 0.30 -2.58
CA TYR A 62 10.11 -0.63 -2.72
C TYR A 62 9.97 -1.81 -1.75
N PHE A 63 9.74 -1.52 -0.46
CA PHE A 63 9.56 -2.56 0.56
C PHE A 63 8.36 -3.47 0.26
N ARG A 64 7.22 -2.91 -0.16
CA ARG A 64 6.03 -3.72 -0.50
C ARG A 64 6.25 -4.71 -1.62
N VAL A 65 7.15 -4.39 -2.57
CA VAL A 65 7.47 -5.28 -3.70
C VAL A 65 8.55 -6.29 -3.35
N LYS A 66 9.58 -5.86 -2.58
CA LYS A 66 10.81 -6.65 -2.36
C LYS A 66 10.90 -7.28 -0.97
N HIS A 67 10.10 -6.80 -0.01
CA HIS A 67 10.21 -7.12 1.42
C HIS A 67 11.61 -6.90 1.99
N GLN A 68 12.38 -6.03 1.37
CA GLN A 68 13.71 -5.62 1.82
C GLN A 68 13.68 -4.12 2.14
N PRO A 69 14.05 -3.71 3.37
CA PRO A 69 14.13 -2.31 3.71
C PRO A 69 15.20 -1.57 2.90
N VAL A 70 14.90 -0.31 2.59
CA VAL A 70 15.84 0.68 2.05
C VAL A 70 15.95 1.86 3.02
N ALA A 71 16.76 2.86 2.70
CA ALA A 71 16.88 4.05 3.52
C ALA A 71 16.38 5.30 2.79
N THR A 72 15.98 6.30 3.57
CA THR A 72 15.76 7.66 3.08
C THR A 72 16.72 8.62 3.78
N LEU A 73 17.02 9.74 3.14
CA LEU A 73 17.92 10.76 3.66
C LEU A 73 17.35 12.16 3.43
N THR A 74 17.27 12.95 4.51
CA THR A 74 16.84 14.34 4.43
C THR A 74 17.82 15.28 5.11
N SER A 75 17.76 16.56 4.74
CA SER A 75 18.40 17.62 5.49
C SER A 75 17.61 17.93 6.77
N THR A 76 18.02 18.97 7.49
CA THR A 76 17.41 19.43 8.75
C THR A 76 16.00 19.97 8.53
N GLY A 77 15.25 20.10 9.58
CA GLY A 77 13.97 20.83 9.73
C GLY A 77 12.97 20.63 8.59
N PRO A 78 12.85 21.57 7.64
CA PRO A 78 11.86 21.52 6.57
C PRO A 78 11.94 20.24 5.74
N GLY A 79 13.14 19.78 5.36
CA GLY A 79 13.34 18.54 4.61
C GLY A 79 12.89 17.32 5.41
N SER A 80 13.23 17.27 6.69
CA SER A 80 12.81 16.20 7.59
C SER A 80 11.29 16.23 7.84
N ALA A 81 10.67 17.40 7.96
CA ALA A 81 9.22 17.55 8.15
C ALA A 81 8.41 16.98 6.97
N ASN A 82 8.94 17.07 5.75
CA ASN A 82 8.30 16.50 4.55
C ASN A 82 8.22 14.96 4.57
N MET A 83 8.93 14.28 5.47
CA MET A 83 8.88 12.82 5.63
C MET A 83 7.69 12.33 6.47
N VAL A 84 7.06 13.19 7.25
CA VAL A 84 5.99 12.81 8.18
C VAL A 84 4.86 12.07 7.46
N MET A 85 4.41 12.57 6.31
CA MET A 85 3.33 11.96 5.52
C MET A 85 3.68 10.54 5.07
N SER A 86 4.86 10.34 4.50
CA SER A 86 5.27 9.03 3.98
C SER A 86 5.57 8.04 5.09
N CYS A 87 6.14 8.47 6.22
CA CYS A 87 6.31 7.63 7.40
C CYS A 87 4.95 7.19 7.99
N ALA A 88 3.98 8.10 8.10
CA ALA A 88 2.63 7.78 8.57
C ALA A 88 1.95 6.75 7.63
N THR A 89 2.10 6.91 6.32
CA THR A 89 1.60 5.98 5.30
C THR A 89 2.22 4.58 5.49
N ALA A 90 3.54 4.52 5.57
CA ALA A 90 4.27 3.26 5.74
C ALA A 90 3.95 2.57 7.07
N LEU A 91 3.87 3.32 8.17
CA LEU A 91 3.50 2.78 9.48
C LEU A 91 2.08 2.20 9.45
N SER A 92 1.13 2.92 8.85
CA SER A 92 -0.25 2.48 8.73
C SER A 92 -0.38 1.18 7.94
N ASP A 93 0.44 1.00 6.91
CA ASP A 93 0.38 -0.17 6.02
C ASP A 93 1.47 -1.20 6.25
N SER A 94 2.17 -1.13 7.40
CA SER A 94 3.17 -2.13 7.82
C SER A 94 4.34 -2.28 6.84
N SER A 95 4.87 -1.15 6.37
CA SER A 95 5.99 -1.08 5.44
C SER A 95 7.23 -0.52 6.13
N ALA A 96 8.39 -1.15 5.91
CA ALA A 96 9.62 -0.85 6.63
C ALA A 96 10.64 -0.09 5.77
N PHE A 97 11.15 1.02 6.28
CA PHE A 97 12.35 1.68 5.77
C PHE A 97 13.04 2.49 6.86
N LEU A 98 14.35 2.72 6.71
CA LEU A 98 15.13 3.55 7.61
C LEU A 98 15.02 5.01 7.19
N CYS A 99 14.31 5.82 7.97
CA CYS A 99 14.19 7.26 7.76
C CYS A 99 15.33 7.99 8.46
N ILE A 100 16.41 8.32 7.72
CA ILE A 100 17.51 9.12 8.23
C ILE A 100 17.15 10.59 8.07
N THR A 101 16.95 11.27 9.18
CA THR A 101 16.79 12.73 9.24
C THR A 101 18.06 13.35 9.80
N SER A 102 18.47 14.46 9.21
CA SER A 102 19.61 15.19 9.74
C SER A 102 19.17 16.30 10.68
N ASN A 103 20.01 16.61 11.64
CA ASN A 103 19.74 17.63 12.63
C ASN A 103 20.91 18.63 12.71
N VAL A 104 20.71 19.73 13.40
CA VAL A 104 21.73 20.75 13.68
C VAL A 104 22.83 20.17 14.57
N PRO A 105 24.05 20.76 14.57
CA PRO A 105 25.11 20.32 15.47
C PRO A 105 24.68 20.32 16.94
N THR A 106 25.12 19.34 17.72
CA THR A 106 24.81 19.23 19.16
C THR A 106 25.21 20.46 19.95
N SER A 107 26.26 21.18 19.52
CA SER A 107 26.68 22.45 20.12
C SER A 107 25.69 23.61 19.93
N GLN A 108 24.73 23.46 19.02
CA GLN A 108 23.68 24.45 18.73
C GLN A 108 22.35 24.12 19.40
N HIS A 109 22.23 23.00 20.07
CA HIS A 109 21.03 22.67 20.85
C HIS A 109 20.76 23.78 21.88
N ASN A 110 19.50 24.10 22.11
CA ASN A 110 19.03 25.18 22.99
C ASN A 110 19.35 26.62 22.51
N ARG A 111 19.78 26.82 21.27
CA ARG A 111 20.22 28.13 20.77
C ARG A 111 19.39 28.70 19.62
N ALA A 112 18.21 28.14 19.32
CA ALA A 112 17.39 28.52 18.18
C ALA A 112 18.14 28.46 16.83
N PRO A 113 18.71 27.29 16.46
CA PRO A 113 19.50 27.17 15.26
C PRO A 113 18.63 27.30 13.99
N PHE A 114 19.28 27.68 12.90
CA PHE A 114 18.66 27.78 11.59
C PHE A 114 18.09 26.42 11.13
N GLN A 115 16.87 26.42 10.61
CA GLN A 115 16.16 25.25 10.11
C GLN A 115 15.91 24.13 11.14
N GLU A 116 15.85 24.42 12.42
CA GLU A 116 15.44 23.45 13.43
C GLU A 116 14.19 23.91 14.17
N LEU A 117 13.33 22.94 14.49
CA LEU A 117 12.20 23.15 15.36
C LEU A 117 12.64 23.00 16.82
N TYR A 118 12.50 24.06 17.60
CA TYR A 118 12.78 24.02 19.03
C TYR A 118 11.62 24.66 19.80
N LYS A 119 11.09 23.97 20.78
CA LYS A 119 10.03 24.46 21.63
C LYS A 119 10.46 24.46 23.12
N HIS A 120 11.28 23.50 23.47
CA HIS A 120 11.68 23.24 24.85
C HIS A 120 13.21 23.30 25.04
N ASN A 121 13.87 24.22 24.33
CA ASN A 121 15.30 24.43 24.41
C ASN A 121 16.16 23.27 23.94
N GLN A 122 15.65 22.44 23.02
CA GLN A 122 16.39 21.34 22.41
C GLN A 122 16.11 21.28 20.90
N ALA A 123 16.84 20.46 20.19
CA ALA A 123 16.51 20.08 18.81
C ALA A 123 15.44 18.98 18.86
N ASP A 124 14.18 19.37 18.69
CA ASP A 124 13.02 18.54 19.02
C ASP A 124 12.50 17.71 17.84
N PHE A 125 13.16 17.74 16.66
CA PHE A 125 12.59 17.14 15.46
C PHE A 125 12.32 15.64 15.62
N ALA A 126 13.19 14.87 16.29
CA ALA A 126 12.95 13.45 16.55
C ALA A 126 11.61 13.17 17.26
N GLN A 127 11.10 14.15 18.05
CA GLN A 127 9.81 14.03 18.72
C GLN A 127 8.63 14.15 17.74
N VAL A 128 8.80 14.93 16.66
CA VAL A 128 7.80 15.05 15.58
C VAL A 128 7.60 13.71 14.87
N MET A 129 8.66 12.94 14.74
CA MET A 129 8.61 11.62 14.07
C MET A 129 8.01 10.50 14.95
N ARG A 130 8.08 10.61 16.28
CA ARG A 130 7.64 9.52 17.19
C ARG A 130 6.24 8.95 16.91
N PRO A 131 5.20 9.74 16.64
CA PRO A 131 3.86 9.19 16.38
C PRO A 131 3.71 8.50 15.02
N VAL A 132 4.65 8.68 14.09
CA VAL A 132 4.57 8.18 12.72
C VAL A 132 5.63 7.13 12.37
N VAL A 133 6.42 6.68 13.36
CA VAL A 133 7.42 5.63 13.20
C VAL A 133 7.33 4.61 14.34
N LYS A 134 7.86 3.41 14.14
CA LYS A 134 7.94 2.40 15.22
C LYS A 134 8.83 2.86 16.38
N ARG A 135 9.94 3.52 16.04
CA ARG A 135 10.89 4.07 17.01
C ARG A 135 11.69 5.20 16.37
N ALA A 136 12.05 6.21 17.18
CA ALA A 136 12.99 7.26 16.81
C ALA A 136 14.25 7.14 17.66
N PHE A 137 15.41 7.21 17.01
CA PHE A 137 16.74 7.22 17.63
C PHE A 137 17.42 8.55 17.35
N GLN A 138 18.11 9.11 18.33
CA GLN A 138 18.87 10.36 18.21
C GLN A 138 20.25 10.17 18.86
N PRO A 139 21.20 9.47 18.21
CA PRO A 139 22.56 9.37 18.70
C PRO A 139 23.25 10.72 18.59
N SER A 140 23.83 11.21 19.70
CA SER A 140 24.51 12.51 19.80
C SER A 140 26.03 12.40 19.70
N ARG A 141 26.58 11.20 19.57
CA ARG A 141 28.02 10.89 19.41
C ARG A 141 28.20 9.70 18.48
N VAL A 142 29.37 9.62 17.83
CA VAL A 142 29.68 8.53 16.88
C VAL A 142 29.67 7.15 17.54
N ASP A 143 30.18 7.01 18.77
CA ASP A 143 30.22 5.74 19.50
C ASP A 143 28.83 5.18 19.89
N MET A 144 27.75 5.97 19.77
CA MET A 144 26.39 5.51 19.93
C MET A 144 25.77 4.90 18.65
N LEU A 145 26.36 5.21 17.49
CA LEU A 145 25.82 4.80 16.18
C LEU A 145 25.77 3.28 15.99
N PRO A 146 26.80 2.48 16.34
CA PRO A 146 26.77 1.04 16.09
C PRO A 146 25.54 0.36 16.71
N LEU A 147 25.21 0.69 17.96
CA LEU A 147 24.07 0.14 18.64
C LEU A 147 22.75 0.67 18.06
N ALA A 148 22.67 1.97 17.78
CA ALA A 148 21.47 2.60 17.23
C ALA A 148 21.11 2.04 15.84
N LEU A 149 22.10 1.89 14.96
CA LEU A 149 21.93 1.31 13.61
C LEU A 149 21.40 -0.13 13.68
N ARG A 150 22.04 -0.99 14.46
CA ARG A 150 21.58 -2.37 14.62
C ARG A 150 20.16 -2.43 15.17
N GLN A 151 19.88 -1.69 16.25
CA GLN A 151 18.52 -1.65 16.82
C GLN A 151 17.49 -1.06 15.86
N ALA A 152 17.86 -0.09 15.02
CA ALA A 152 16.98 0.48 14.02
C ALA A 152 16.59 -0.57 12.97
N MET A 153 17.55 -1.29 12.42
CA MET A 153 17.30 -2.35 11.43
C MET A 153 16.46 -3.47 12.03
N ASP A 154 16.80 -3.95 13.22
CA ASP A 154 16.03 -4.98 13.92
C ASP A 154 14.59 -4.55 14.20
N THR A 155 14.40 -3.31 14.67
CA THR A 155 13.07 -2.77 14.99
C THR A 155 12.18 -2.67 13.76
N MET A 156 12.71 -2.29 12.59
CA MET A 156 11.94 -2.13 11.36
C MET A 156 11.16 -3.39 10.98
N VAL A 157 11.79 -4.55 11.11
CA VAL A 157 11.27 -5.82 10.58
C VAL A 157 10.77 -6.79 11.64
N THR A 158 11.01 -6.53 12.94
CA THR A 158 10.56 -7.40 14.02
C THR A 158 9.06 -7.25 14.29
N GLY A 159 8.33 -8.35 14.34
CA GLY A 159 6.87 -8.35 14.47
C GLY A 159 6.22 -7.69 13.25
N ARG A 160 5.25 -6.80 13.47
CA ARG A 160 4.66 -5.99 12.40
C ARG A 160 5.69 -5.00 11.85
N PRO A 161 6.05 -5.05 10.54
CA PRO A 161 7.01 -4.12 9.95
C PRO A 161 6.56 -2.65 10.04
N GLY A 162 7.53 -1.73 9.99
CA GLY A 162 7.23 -0.30 9.95
C GLY A 162 8.49 0.56 9.89
N PRO A 163 8.37 1.84 9.54
CA PRO A 163 9.49 2.76 9.42
C PRO A 163 10.11 3.05 10.79
N VAL A 164 11.41 3.31 10.79
CA VAL A 164 12.17 3.74 11.97
C VAL A 164 12.91 5.03 11.63
N ASN A 165 12.90 5.99 12.52
CA ASN A 165 13.65 7.23 12.36
C ASN A 165 15.01 7.16 13.05
N LEU A 166 16.03 7.61 12.34
CA LEU A 166 17.37 7.82 12.84
C LEU A 166 17.74 9.28 12.61
N ASP A 167 17.65 10.10 13.65
CA ASP A 167 17.89 11.54 13.61
C ASP A 167 19.35 11.84 14.00
N ILE A 168 20.15 12.34 13.05
CA ILE A 168 21.60 12.46 13.18
C ILE A 168 22.00 13.94 13.23
N PRO A 169 22.59 14.42 14.34
CA PRO A 169 23.20 15.75 14.37
C PRO A 169 24.36 15.89 13.38
N TYR A 170 24.45 17.05 12.74
CA TYR A 170 25.43 17.36 11.71
C TYR A 170 26.89 16.99 12.08
N ASN A 171 27.32 17.35 13.29
CA ASN A 171 28.67 17.03 13.75
C ASN A 171 28.94 15.53 13.87
N VAL A 172 27.91 14.73 14.18
CA VAL A 172 28.07 13.27 14.31
C VAL A 172 28.45 12.60 12.98
N TYR A 173 28.05 13.17 11.84
CA TYR A 173 28.50 12.67 10.54
C TYR A 173 30.01 12.86 10.31
N GLN A 174 30.60 13.91 10.89
CA GLN A 174 31.96 14.36 10.62
C GLN A 174 32.96 14.00 11.73
N GLU A 175 32.49 13.85 12.96
CA GLU A 175 33.30 13.44 14.09
C GLU A 175 33.79 12.00 13.92
N GLU A 176 35.00 11.74 14.43
CA GLU A 176 35.63 10.42 14.39
C GLU A 176 35.62 9.78 15.78
N ALA A 177 35.45 8.48 15.81
CA ALA A 177 35.64 7.66 17.02
C ALA A 177 36.27 6.31 16.69
N ASP A 178 36.84 5.68 17.69
CA ASP A 178 37.29 4.29 17.61
C ASP A 178 36.07 3.36 17.75
N VAL A 179 35.49 2.94 16.63
CA VAL A 179 34.26 2.15 16.55
C VAL A 179 34.43 0.97 15.59
N GLU A 180 33.58 -0.05 15.78
CA GLU A 180 33.46 -1.17 14.86
C GLU A 180 32.06 -1.17 14.23
N LEU A 181 31.98 -1.64 12.99
CA LEU A 181 30.69 -1.94 12.36
C LEU A 181 29.98 -3.01 13.20
N PRO A 182 28.73 -2.78 13.60
CA PRO A 182 27.97 -3.82 14.25
C PRO A 182 27.74 -4.98 13.27
N PRO A 183 27.54 -6.23 13.77
CA PRO A 183 27.18 -7.33 12.90
C PRO A 183 25.89 -7.00 12.13
N ALA A 184 25.79 -7.49 10.89
CA ALA A 184 24.59 -7.32 10.09
C ALA A 184 23.37 -7.89 10.82
N SER A 185 22.24 -7.24 10.66
CA SER A 185 20.96 -7.71 11.20
C SER A 185 20.62 -9.08 10.59
N HIS A 186 20.28 -10.04 11.44
CA HIS A 186 19.82 -11.36 10.99
C HIS A 186 18.30 -11.48 10.98
N LEU A 187 17.59 -10.46 11.44
CA LEU A 187 16.14 -10.50 11.64
C LEU A 187 15.32 -10.36 10.35
N HIS A 188 15.92 -9.86 9.27
CA HIS A 188 15.29 -9.99 7.95
C HIS A 188 15.26 -11.46 7.45
N ARG A 189 15.97 -12.39 8.10
CA ARG A 189 15.73 -13.83 8.02
C ARG A 189 14.61 -14.25 8.98
N ALA A 190 13.58 -13.47 9.06
CA ALA A 190 12.44 -13.49 9.94
C ALA A 190 12.26 -14.82 10.71
N HIS A 191 12.41 -14.75 12.01
CA HIS A 191 11.83 -15.76 12.90
C HIS A 191 10.31 -15.64 12.74
N ARG A 192 9.73 -16.56 11.95
CA ARG A 192 8.29 -16.63 11.75
C ARG A 192 7.70 -17.50 12.87
N PRO A 193 7.04 -16.93 13.88
CA PRO A 193 6.47 -17.71 14.97
C PRO A 193 5.34 -18.58 14.45
N GLY A 194 5.31 -19.86 14.88
CA GLY A 194 4.17 -20.73 14.67
C GLY A 194 3.16 -20.63 15.81
N ALA A 195 1.93 -21.08 15.57
CA ALA A 195 0.93 -21.29 16.60
C ALA A 195 1.29 -22.48 17.50
N ASN A 196 0.80 -22.48 18.72
CA ASN A 196 0.90 -23.67 19.55
C ASN A 196 -0.05 -24.78 19.05
N GLU A 197 0.18 -26.01 19.46
CA GLU A 197 -0.61 -27.16 18.98
C GLU A 197 -2.09 -27.08 19.40
N ALA A 198 -2.37 -26.50 20.57
CA ALA A 198 -3.74 -26.31 21.05
C ALA A 198 -4.53 -25.34 20.18
N ASP A 199 -3.92 -24.22 19.76
CA ASP A 199 -4.57 -23.24 18.87
C ASP A 199 -4.86 -23.85 17.49
N VAL A 200 -3.94 -24.65 16.95
CA VAL A 200 -4.15 -25.39 15.70
C VAL A 200 -5.31 -26.39 15.84
N ALA A 201 -5.35 -27.13 16.94
CA ALA A 201 -6.41 -28.10 17.20
C ALA A 201 -7.78 -27.43 17.35
N GLU A 202 -7.86 -26.27 18.01
CA GLU A 202 -9.08 -25.50 18.21
C GLU A 202 -9.56 -24.87 16.88
N ALA A 203 -8.66 -24.30 16.07
CA ALA A 203 -8.99 -23.79 14.74
C ALA A 203 -9.60 -24.90 13.87
N LEU A 204 -9.04 -26.11 13.90
CA LEU A 204 -9.60 -27.27 13.19
C LEU A 204 -10.94 -27.72 13.78
N ALA A 205 -11.16 -27.63 15.08
CA ALA A 205 -12.45 -27.92 15.69
C ALA A 205 -13.53 -26.94 15.24
N LEU A 206 -13.21 -25.64 15.16
CA LEU A 206 -14.10 -24.61 14.63
C LEU A 206 -14.41 -24.86 13.15
N LEU A 207 -13.43 -25.20 12.32
CA LEU A 207 -13.64 -25.61 10.91
C LEU A 207 -14.57 -26.84 10.83
N ALA A 208 -14.35 -27.85 11.65
CA ALA A 208 -15.19 -29.06 11.66
C ALA A 208 -16.65 -28.76 12.03
N ALA A 209 -16.89 -27.78 12.88
CA ALA A 209 -18.23 -27.34 13.26
C ALA A 209 -18.92 -26.50 12.18
N ALA A 210 -18.16 -25.72 11.41
CA ALA A 210 -18.66 -24.78 10.42
C ALA A 210 -19.39 -25.44 9.24
N ARG A 211 -20.27 -24.67 8.61
CA ARG A 211 -20.98 -25.02 7.38
C ARG A 211 -20.72 -23.99 6.27
N GLN A 212 -20.41 -22.77 6.64
CA GLN A 212 -20.25 -21.60 5.75
C GLN A 212 -18.94 -20.84 6.06
N PRO A 213 -17.77 -21.53 6.04
CA PRO A 213 -16.52 -20.88 6.36
C PRO A 213 -16.05 -19.96 5.23
N VAL A 214 -15.29 -18.90 5.60
CA VAL A 214 -14.55 -18.05 4.67
C VAL A 214 -13.15 -17.79 5.20
N LEU A 215 -12.16 -17.62 4.29
CA LEU A 215 -10.84 -17.09 4.60
C LEU A 215 -10.83 -15.59 4.30
N PHE A 216 -10.39 -14.77 5.24
CA PHE A 216 -10.20 -13.34 5.02
C PHE A 216 -8.71 -12.98 5.07
N ILE A 217 -8.16 -12.55 3.93
CA ILE A 217 -6.74 -12.37 3.71
C ILE A 217 -6.36 -10.90 3.81
N GLY A 218 -5.41 -10.58 4.68
CA GLY A 218 -4.88 -9.23 4.83
C GLY A 218 -3.46 -9.05 4.31
N HIS A 219 -2.90 -7.86 4.55
CA HIS A 219 -1.52 -7.54 4.18
C HIS A 219 -0.49 -8.43 4.89
N GLY A 220 -0.78 -8.89 6.12
CA GLY A 220 0.09 -9.81 6.84
C GLY A 220 0.33 -11.11 6.08
N ALA A 221 -0.65 -11.60 5.32
CA ALA A 221 -0.48 -12.78 4.47
C ALA A 221 0.45 -12.50 3.28
N THR A 222 0.37 -11.29 2.69
CA THR A 222 1.30 -10.85 1.62
C THR A 222 2.73 -10.72 2.15
N LEU A 223 2.91 -10.10 3.31
CA LEU A 223 4.21 -9.94 3.98
C LEU A 223 4.81 -11.29 4.42
N SER A 224 3.96 -12.24 4.78
CA SER A 224 4.33 -13.61 5.12
C SER A 224 4.63 -14.48 3.89
N GLU A 225 4.31 -13.99 2.67
CA GLU A 225 4.43 -14.75 1.41
C GLU A 225 3.65 -16.07 1.44
N ALA A 226 2.44 -16.04 2.00
CA ALA A 226 1.61 -17.21 2.27
C ALA A 226 0.66 -17.59 1.13
N GLY A 227 0.79 -16.98 -0.06
CA GLY A 227 -0.17 -17.12 -1.15
C GLY A 227 -0.38 -18.57 -1.62
N GLU A 228 0.70 -19.33 -1.75
CA GLU A 228 0.63 -20.74 -2.18
C GLU A 228 -0.08 -21.60 -1.14
N GLU A 229 0.28 -21.45 0.14
CA GLU A 229 -0.33 -22.21 1.23
C GLU A 229 -1.81 -21.87 1.43
N ILE A 230 -2.17 -20.60 1.28
CA ILE A 230 -3.56 -20.14 1.37
C ILE A 230 -4.37 -20.74 0.21
N THR A 231 -3.84 -20.70 -1.01
CA THR A 231 -4.49 -21.28 -2.18
C THR A 231 -4.67 -22.79 -2.00
N GLU A 232 -3.62 -23.51 -1.55
CA GLU A 232 -3.70 -24.94 -1.24
C GLU A 232 -4.78 -25.26 -0.20
N LEU A 233 -4.83 -24.50 0.91
CA LEU A 233 -5.85 -24.71 1.94
C LEU A 233 -7.26 -24.47 1.40
N ALA A 234 -7.44 -23.38 0.64
CA ALA A 234 -8.72 -23.02 0.04
C ALA A 234 -9.21 -24.08 -0.95
N GLU A 235 -8.33 -24.57 -1.85
CA GLU A 235 -8.65 -25.61 -2.82
C GLU A 235 -8.98 -26.97 -2.18
N ARG A 236 -8.17 -27.41 -1.21
CA ARG A 236 -8.39 -28.68 -0.50
C ARG A 236 -9.76 -28.72 0.19
N LEU A 237 -10.25 -27.59 0.67
CA LEU A 237 -11.47 -27.52 1.45
C LEU A 237 -12.67 -26.92 0.68
N GLY A 238 -12.45 -26.33 -0.49
CA GLY A 238 -13.49 -25.61 -1.21
C GLY A 238 -13.99 -24.36 -0.46
N ILE A 239 -13.10 -23.67 0.26
CA ILE A 239 -13.46 -22.49 1.07
C ILE A 239 -13.21 -21.21 0.25
N PRO A 240 -14.23 -20.31 0.13
CA PRO A 240 -14.06 -19.05 -0.56
C PRO A 240 -13.10 -18.12 0.19
N VAL A 241 -12.37 -17.30 -0.59
CA VAL A 241 -11.36 -16.37 -0.12
C VAL A 241 -11.77 -14.94 -0.39
N ILE A 242 -11.80 -14.14 0.66
CA ILE A 242 -12.07 -12.71 0.65
C ILE A 242 -10.75 -11.99 0.95
N THR A 243 -10.51 -10.83 0.34
CA THR A 243 -9.27 -10.07 0.56
C THR A 243 -9.53 -8.68 1.12
N SER A 244 -8.58 -8.16 1.89
CA SER A 244 -8.39 -6.72 2.05
C SER A 244 -7.65 -6.17 0.82
N PRO A 245 -7.58 -4.84 0.58
CA PRO A 245 -6.87 -4.28 -0.57
C PRO A 245 -5.41 -4.72 -0.68
N ASN A 246 -4.69 -4.71 0.44
CA ASN A 246 -3.28 -5.11 0.48
C ASN A 246 -3.07 -6.65 0.55
N GLY A 247 -4.16 -7.42 0.65
CA GLY A 247 -4.17 -8.89 0.52
C GLY A 247 -4.45 -9.38 -0.90
N MET A 248 -4.83 -8.49 -1.83
CA MET A 248 -5.12 -8.84 -3.21
C MET A 248 -3.89 -9.45 -3.90
N GLY A 249 -4.09 -10.54 -4.61
CA GLY A 249 -3.03 -11.28 -5.30
C GLY A 249 -2.42 -12.43 -4.48
N CYS A 250 -2.68 -12.54 -3.17
CA CYS A 250 -2.29 -13.73 -2.39
C CYS A 250 -2.95 -15.01 -2.92
N ILE A 251 -4.19 -14.90 -3.36
CA ILE A 251 -4.82 -15.84 -4.29
C ILE A 251 -5.02 -15.10 -5.61
N ARG A 252 -4.86 -15.75 -6.74
CA ARG A 252 -5.11 -15.11 -8.05
C ARG A 252 -6.52 -14.57 -8.10
N GLY A 253 -6.70 -13.32 -8.54
CA GLY A 253 -8.01 -12.68 -8.60
C GLY A 253 -9.00 -13.34 -9.59
N ASP A 254 -8.48 -14.10 -10.55
CA ASP A 254 -9.27 -14.92 -11.49
C ASP A 254 -9.50 -16.38 -11.00
N HIS A 255 -9.06 -16.71 -9.76
CA HIS A 255 -9.29 -18.02 -9.18
C HIS A 255 -10.76 -18.21 -8.80
N PRO A 256 -11.38 -19.40 -9.04
CA PRO A 256 -12.81 -19.64 -8.77
C PRO A 256 -13.24 -19.42 -7.30
N LEU A 257 -12.31 -19.54 -6.35
CA LEU A 257 -12.56 -19.29 -4.92
C LEU A 257 -12.29 -17.85 -4.51
N ALA A 258 -11.71 -16.99 -5.35
CA ALA A 258 -11.44 -15.60 -5.04
C ALA A 258 -12.70 -14.74 -5.20
N LEU A 259 -13.11 -14.05 -4.15
CA LEU A 259 -14.32 -13.20 -4.14
C LEU A 259 -13.98 -11.70 -4.26
N GLY A 260 -12.70 -11.34 -4.21
CA GLY A 260 -12.24 -9.97 -4.24
C GLY A 260 -12.30 -9.28 -2.88
N PHE A 261 -12.34 -7.95 -2.91
CA PHE A 261 -12.33 -7.08 -1.74
C PHE A 261 -13.68 -7.04 -1.04
N ILE A 262 -13.68 -7.07 0.31
CA ILE A 262 -14.86 -6.90 1.16
C ILE A 262 -14.92 -5.49 1.76
N GLY A 263 -16.11 -5.02 2.01
CA GLY A 263 -16.34 -3.76 2.71
C GLY A 263 -17.33 -2.84 1.98
N ARG A 264 -17.46 -1.62 2.47
CA ARG A 264 -18.42 -0.65 1.92
C ARG A 264 -18.18 -0.27 0.44
N ASN A 265 -16.99 -0.47 -0.06
CA ASN A 265 -16.63 -0.30 -1.48
C ASN A 265 -16.20 -1.64 -2.09
N GLY A 266 -16.60 -2.74 -1.48
CA GLY A 266 -16.20 -4.08 -1.88
C GLY A 266 -17.08 -4.67 -2.97
N ALA A 267 -16.66 -5.82 -3.48
CA ALA A 267 -17.40 -6.61 -4.44
C ALA A 267 -18.62 -7.28 -3.79
N TYR A 268 -19.71 -7.38 -4.54
CA TYR A 268 -20.97 -7.99 -4.08
C TYR A 268 -20.77 -9.41 -3.51
N PRO A 269 -20.10 -10.36 -4.20
CA PRO A 269 -19.95 -11.72 -3.67
C PRO A 269 -19.13 -11.77 -2.38
N ALA A 270 -18.13 -10.89 -2.21
CA ALA A 270 -17.34 -10.82 -0.99
C ALA A 270 -18.19 -10.36 0.20
N ASN A 271 -19.03 -9.32 0.02
CA ASN A 271 -19.91 -8.83 1.07
C ASN A 271 -21.01 -9.86 1.43
N GLU A 272 -21.60 -10.53 0.44
CA GLU A 272 -22.59 -11.59 0.71
C GLU A 272 -21.99 -12.77 1.47
N ALA A 273 -20.80 -13.22 1.05
CA ALA A 273 -20.13 -14.32 1.73
C ALA A 273 -19.70 -13.94 3.16
N GLY A 274 -19.12 -12.74 3.35
CA GLY A 274 -18.67 -12.29 4.66
C GLY A 274 -19.82 -12.19 5.68
N ARG A 275 -20.95 -11.58 5.30
CA ARG A 275 -22.09 -11.40 6.23
C ARG A 275 -22.87 -12.69 6.55
N ARG A 276 -22.76 -13.71 5.68
CA ARG A 276 -23.47 -14.99 5.84
C ARG A 276 -22.59 -16.12 6.35
N ALA A 277 -21.28 -15.88 6.44
CA ALA A 277 -20.37 -16.86 7.01
C ALA A 277 -20.75 -17.21 8.44
N ASP A 278 -20.60 -18.48 8.81
CA ASP A 278 -20.69 -18.95 10.20
C ASP A 278 -19.33 -19.06 10.87
N LEU A 279 -18.24 -19.05 10.06
CA LEU A 279 -16.86 -18.99 10.52
C LEU A 279 -16.03 -18.10 9.58
N VAL A 280 -15.29 -17.17 10.15
CA VAL A 280 -14.26 -16.38 9.47
C VAL A 280 -12.91 -16.73 10.06
N ILE A 281 -11.97 -17.18 9.22
CA ILE A 281 -10.57 -17.30 9.59
C ILE A 281 -9.82 -16.14 8.95
N THR A 282 -9.34 -15.22 9.78
CA THR A 282 -8.60 -14.06 9.29
C THR A 282 -7.11 -14.30 9.36
N LEU A 283 -6.42 -13.91 8.31
CA LEU A 283 -5.01 -14.17 8.09
C LEU A 283 -4.26 -12.85 7.87
N GLY A 284 -3.75 -12.26 8.95
CA GLY A 284 -3.01 -11.01 8.93
C GLY A 284 -3.84 -9.79 8.52
N THR A 285 -5.01 -9.61 9.13
CA THR A 285 -5.92 -8.47 8.88
C THR A 285 -6.21 -7.71 10.18
N ARG A 286 -6.53 -6.42 10.04
CA ARG A 286 -6.81 -5.53 11.19
C ARG A 286 -8.27 -5.14 11.32
N PHE A 287 -9.13 -5.60 10.42
CA PHE A 287 -10.53 -5.14 10.36
C PHE A 287 -10.65 -3.61 10.36
N ASP A 288 -9.97 -2.99 9.39
CA ASP A 288 -10.02 -1.54 9.21
C ASP A 288 -11.44 -1.04 8.86
N ASP A 289 -11.63 0.27 8.96
CA ASP A 289 -12.91 0.95 8.72
C ASP A 289 -13.57 0.55 7.38
N ARG A 290 -12.81 0.44 6.30
CA ARG A 290 -13.37 0.18 4.97
C ARG A 290 -13.69 -1.28 4.74
N SER A 291 -12.81 -2.20 5.15
CA SER A 291 -13.05 -3.65 5.03
C SER A 291 -14.09 -4.15 6.03
N SER A 292 -14.36 -3.38 7.07
CA SER A 292 -15.39 -3.67 8.07
C SER A 292 -16.67 -2.83 7.90
N SER A 293 -16.74 -2.00 6.85
CA SER A 293 -17.88 -1.11 6.62
C SER A 293 -18.25 -0.28 7.86
N SER A 294 -17.24 0.42 8.42
CA SER A 294 -17.34 1.21 9.65
C SER A 294 -17.89 0.42 10.85
N TRP A 295 -17.58 -0.87 10.87
CA TRP A 295 -17.99 -1.83 11.92
C TRP A 295 -19.50 -1.94 12.14
N HIS A 296 -20.32 -1.61 11.11
CA HIS A 296 -21.76 -1.79 11.17
C HIS A 296 -22.13 -3.28 11.07
N ASP A 297 -22.89 -3.73 12.07
CA ASP A 297 -23.35 -5.11 12.16
C ASP A 297 -24.15 -5.55 10.92
N GLY A 298 -23.81 -6.72 10.39
CA GLY A 298 -24.54 -7.33 9.28
C GLY A 298 -24.33 -6.65 7.92
N TYR A 299 -23.45 -5.63 7.78
CA TYR A 299 -23.13 -5.08 6.47
C TYR A 299 -22.08 -5.93 5.73
N SER A 300 -20.87 -6.06 6.26
CA SER A 300 -19.81 -6.94 5.73
C SER A 300 -19.64 -8.18 6.58
N TRP A 301 -19.75 -8.02 7.89
CA TRP A 301 -19.56 -9.06 8.90
C TRP A 301 -20.74 -9.13 9.83
N ASN A 302 -20.95 -10.29 10.47
CA ASN A 302 -22.06 -10.51 11.40
C ASN A 302 -21.58 -11.06 12.75
N PHE A 303 -20.54 -10.43 13.29
CA PHE A 303 -20.02 -10.76 14.61
C PHE A 303 -20.97 -10.21 15.71
N PRO A 304 -21.13 -10.90 16.85
CA PRO A 304 -20.49 -12.16 17.25
C PRO A 304 -21.25 -13.44 16.84
N LYS A 305 -22.29 -13.34 15.97
CA LYS A 305 -23.00 -14.53 15.51
C LYS A 305 -22.13 -15.44 14.66
N THR A 306 -21.29 -14.85 13.83
CA THR A 306 -20.22 -15.52 13.09
C THR A 306 -19.05 -15.78 14.03
N ARG A 307 -18.52 -17.00 14.05
CA ARG A 307 -17.30 -17.33 14.79
C ARG A 307 -16.07 -16.70 14.13
N LEU A 308 -15.10 -16.31 14.94
CA LEU A 308 -13.88 -15.63 14.47
C LEU A 308 -12.62 -16.32 14.97
N VAL A 309 -11.81 -16.81 14.02
CA VAL A 309 -10.39 -17.13 14.27
C VAL A 309 -9.56 -15.97 13.74
N HIS A 310 -8.84 -15.30 14.63
CA HIS A 310 -8.03 -14.14 14.27
C HIS A 310 -6.53 -14.46 14.42
N VAL A 311 -5.83 -14.53 13.28
CA VAL A 311 -4.39 -14.82 13.22
C VAL A 311 -3.64 -13.56 12.82
N ASP A 312 -2.78 -13.08 13.69
CA ASP A 312 -1.91 -11.95 13.43
C ASP A 312 -0.56 -12.10 14.15
N ILE A 313 0.49 -11.47 13.63
CA ILE A 313 1.80 -11.42 14.28
C ILE A 313 1.85 -10.34 15.38
N ASP A 314 0.97 -9.34 15.30
CA ASP A 314 0.85 -8.25 16.26
C ASP A 314 -0.24 -8.55 17.29
N PRO A 315 0.12 -8.82 18.55
CA PRO A 315 -0.87 -9.13 19.58
C PRO A 315 -1.84 -7.97 19.85
N GLN A 316 -1.51 -6.74 19.49
CA GLN A 316 -2.38 -5.58 19.69
C GLN A 316 -3.55 -5.52 18.71
N GLU A 317 -3.47 -6.25 17.60
CA GLU A 317 -4.56 -6.33 16.63
C GLU A 317 -5.61 -7.39 17.01
N LEU A 318 -5.23 -8.39 17.81
CA LEU A 318 -6.16 -9.45 18.25
C LEU A 318 -7.24 -8.87 19.18
N GLY A 319 -8.49 -8.98 18.76
CA GLY A 319 -9.62 -8.49 19.54
C GLY A 319 -9.81 -6.98 19.56
N ARG A 320 -9.03 -6.22 18.77
CA ARG A 320 -9.11 -4.76 18.74
C ARG A 320 -10.50 -4.24 18.35
N ASN A 321 -11.10 -4.81 17.32
CA ASN A 321 -12.41 -4.37 16.79
C ASN A 321 -13.51 -5.41 17.01
N TYR A 322 -13.18 -6.70 16.93
CA TYR A 322 -14.09 -7.80 17.15
C TYR A 322 -13.45 -8.82 18.07
N ALA A 323 -14.17 -9.26 19.09
CA ALA A 323 -13.70 -10.32 20.00
C ALA A 323 -13.60 -11.65 19.25
N PRO A 324 -12.42 -12.26 19.14
CA PRO A 324 -12.28 -13.56 18.48
C PRO A 324 -12.71 -14.69 19.41
N ASP A 325 -13.25 -15.75 18.82
CA ASP A 325 -13.41 -17.03 19.52
C ASP A 325 -12.05 -17.70 19.76
N LEU A 326 -11.13 -17.52 18.80
CA LEU A 326 -9.74 -17.94 18.92
C LEU A 326 -8.80 -16.86 18.36
N GLY A 327 -7.95 -16.31 19.23
CA GLY A 327 -6.86 -15.40 18.85
C GLY A 327 -5.53 -16.13 18.78
N VAL A 328 -4.83 -16.04 17.65
CA VAL A 328 -3.56 -16.76 17.42
C VAL A 328 -2.45 -15.78 17.07
N ILE A 329 -1.40 -15.73 17.88
CA ILE A 329 -0.18 -14.96 17.56
C ILE A 329 0.74 -15.86 16.75
N ALA A 330 0.76 -15.69 15.43
CA ALA A 330 1.59 -16.47 14.52
C ALA A 330 1.84 -15.75 13.20
N ASP A 331 2.92 -16.14 12.51
CA ASP A 331 3.11 -15.88 11.10
C ASP A 331 2.07 -16.65 10.28
N VAL A 332 1.44 -15.96 9.32
CA VAL A 332 0.35 -16.54 8.52
C VAL A 332 0.78 -17.78 7.76
N LYS A 333 1.95 -17.75 7.11
CA LYS A 333 2.46 -18.90 6.33
C LYS A 333 2.68 -20.13 7.21
N VAL A 334 3.27 -19.92 8.39
CA VAL A 334 3.55 -21.00 9.32
C VAL A 334 2.24 -21.59 9.85
N PHE A 335 1.29 -20.75 10.26
CA PHE A 335 -0.01 -21.20 10.74
C PHE A 335 -0.78 -22.01 9.69
N VAL A 336 -0.86 -21.51 8.46
CA VAL A 336 -1.57 -22.21 7.36
C VAL A 336 -0.91 -23.57 7.07
N ARG A 337 0.43 -23.64 7.07
CA ARG A 337 1.17 -24.92 6.95
C ARG A 337 0.85 -25.88 8.09
N GLN A 338 0.73 -25.38 9.31
CA GLN A 338 0.34 -26.22 10.48
C GLN A 338 -1.08 -26.77 10.31
N LEU A 339 -2.04 -25.95 9.83
CA LEU A 339 -3.39 -26.42 9.51
C LEU A 339 -3.36 -27.51 8.44
N ILE A 340 -2.70 -27.24 7.29
CA ILE A 340 -2.61 -28.19 6.17
C ILE A 340 -2.01 -29.53 6.62
N LYS A 341 -0.96 -29.50 7.44
CA LYS A 341 -0.31 -30.69 7.98
C LYS A 341 -1.24 -31.52 8.87
N ALA A 342 -2.12 -30.87 9.63
CA ALA A 342 -3.01 -31.52 10.59
C ALA A 342 -4.35 -31.97 9.98
N LEU A 343 -4.74 -31.46 8.79
CA LEU A 343 -6.00 -31.81 8.11
C LEU A 343 -6.20 -33.31 7.87
N PRO A 344 -5.21 -34.13 7.44
CA PRO A 344 -5.44 -35.56 7.17
C PRO A 344 -5.97 -36.36 8.36
N GLN A 345 -5.78 -35.86 9.58
CA GLN A 345 -6.27 -36.50 10.82
C GLN A 345 -7.71 -36.07 11.16
N ARG A 346 -8.38 -35.31 10.35
CA ARG A 346 -9.69 -34.67 10.56
C ARG A 346 -10.65 -34.93 9.37
N ALA A 347 -11.01 -36.19 9.16
CA ALA A 347 -11.84 -36.62 8.04
C ALA A 347 -13.19 -35.87 7.90
N GLN A 348 -13.70 -35.28 8.99
CA GLN A 348 -14.93 -34.47 8.98
C GLN A 348 -14.75 -33.09 8.35
N ILE A 349 -13.52 -32.65 8.08
CA ILE A 349 -13.23 -31.40 7.37
C ILE A 349 -12.90 -31.75 5.93
N SER A 350 -13.83 -31.55 5.02
CA SER A 350 -13.66 -31.91 3.60
C SER A 350 -14.41 -30.94 2.70
N ALA A 351 -14.03 -30.92 1.43
CA ALA A 351 -14.66 -30.08 0.42
C ALA A 351 -16.15 -30.43 0.21
N GLU A 352 -16.53 -31.69 0.33
CA GLU A 352 -17.92 -32.15 0.20
C GLU A 352 -18.81 -31.53 1.29
N ARG A 353 -18.26 -31.31 2.48
CA ARG A 353 -18.99 -30.66 3.58
C ARG A 353 -19.39 -29.24 3.25
N TYR A 354 -18.53 -28.51 2.54
CA TYR A 354 -18.72 -27.09 2.21
C TYR A 354 -19.30 -26.88 0.80
N ALA A 355 -19.51 -27.94 0.01
CA ALA A 355 -20.01 -27.85 -1.35
C ALA A 355 -21.35 -27.05 -1.49
N PRO A 356 -22.35 -27.24 -0.59
CA PRO A 356 -23.60 -26.44 -0.66
C PRO A 356 -23.35 -24.93 -0.46
N TRP A 357 -22.39 -24.58 0.40
CA TRP A 357 -21.97 -23.20 0.63
C TRP A 357 -21.29 -22.63 -0.62
N LEU A 358 -20.33 -23.35 -1.17
CA LEU A 358 -19.62 -22.93 -2.36
C LEU A 358 -20.55 -22.73 -3.55
N GLU A 359 -21.59 -23.56 -3.69
CA GLU A 359 -22.60 -23.39 -4.75
C GLU A 359 -23.39 -22.08 -4.59
N GLN A 360 -23.75 -21.73 -3.36
CA GLN A 360 -24.41 -20.44 -3.06
C GLN A 360 -23.50 -19.26 -3.41
N VAL A 361 -22.20 -19.35 -3.05
CA VAL A 361 -21.20 -18.32 -3.36
C VAL A 361 -21.03 -18.15 -4.86
N ARG A 362 -20.97 -19.24 -5.64
CA ARG A 362 -20.92 -19.22 -7.11
C ARG A 362 -22.13 -18.50 -7.72
N GLY A 363 -23.30 -18.65 -7.11
CA GLY A 363 -24.49 -17.92 -7.51
C GLY A 363 -24.29 -16.40 -7.41
N TRP A 364 -23.70 -15.90 -6.34
CA TRP A 364 -23.39 -14.47 -6.18
C TRP A 364 -22.29 -13.99 -7.12
N GLN A 365 -21.26 -14.81 -7.37
CA GLN A 365 -20.24 -14.49 -8.37
C GLN A 365 -20.86 -14.37 -9.78
N ALA A 366 -21.75 -15.29 -10.15
CA ALA A 366 -22.43 -15.24 -11.45
C ALA A 366 -23.33 -13.99 -11.58
N GLN A 367 -24.06 -13.62 -10.52
CA GLN A 367 -24.87 -12.38 -10.50
C GLN A 367 -23.98 -11.14 -10.67
N TRP A 368 -22.85 -11.07 -9.95
CA TRP A 368 -21.90 -9.96 -10.06
C TRP A 368 -21.31 -9.86 -11.45
N GLU A 369 -20.86 -10.98 -12.01
CA GLU A 369 -20.30 -11.04 -13.35
C GLU A 369 -21.31 -10.60 -14.42
N ALA A 370 -22.53 -11.07 -14.35
CA ALA A 370 -23.61 -10.67 -15.25
C ALA A 370 -23.92 -9.18 -15.16
N PHE A 371 -23.78 -8.59 -13.97
CA PHE A 371 -24.00 -7.17 -13.74
C PHE A 371 -22.87 -6.29 -14.28
N VAL A 372 -21.59 -6.65 -14.06
CA VAL A 372 -20.44 -5.80 -14.43
C VAL A 372 -19.97 -6.00 -15.86
N ARG A 373 -20.03 -7.21 -16.40
CA ARG A 373 -19.46 -7.55 -17.72
C ARG A 373 -19.98 -6.67 -18.86
N PRO A 374 -21.26 -6.33 -18.99
CA PRO A 374 -21.74 -5.45 -20.06
C PRO A 374 -21.06 -4.10 -20.09
N HIS A 375 -20.72 -3.55 -18.92
CA HIS A 375 -20.12 -2.22 -18.79
C HIS A 375 -18.63 -2.17 -19.19
N PHE A 376 -17.94 -3.32 -19.17
CA PHE A 376 -16.54 -3.39 -19.65
C PHE A 376 -16.42 -3.19 -21.16
N GLY A 377 -17.48 -3.35 -21.93
CA GLY A 377 -17.56 -3.10 -23.36
C GLY A 377 -18.15 -1.74 -23.75
N ASP A 378 -18.61 -0.96 -22.78
CA ASP A 378 -19.28 0.32 -23.02
C ASP A 378 -18.27 1.38 -23.47
N SER A 379 -18.26 1.65 -24.78
CA SER A 379 -17.30 2.54 -25.46
C SER A 379 -17.81 3.97 -25.64
N THR A 380 -18.53 4.50 -24.66
CA THR A 380 -18.96 5.92 -24.68
C THR A 380 -17.82 6.88 -24.39
N SER A 381 -18.00 8.15 -24.74
CA SER A 381 -17.06 9.24 -24.45
C SER A 381 -17.81 10.36 -23.70
N PRO A 382 -17.26 10.88 -22.57
CA PRO A 382 -16.01 10.48 -21.89
C PRO A 382 -15.97 8.99 -21.52
N LEU A 383 -14.77 8.43 -21.31
CA LEU A 383 -14.60 7.01 -21.06
C LEU A 383 -15.28 6.60 -19.75
N ARG A 384 -16.09 5.55 -19.80
CA ARG A 384 -16.64 4.99 -18.55
C ARG A 384 -15.54 4.36 -17.68
N PRO A 385 -15.61 4.54 -16.36
CA PRO A 385 -14.71 3.94 -15.39
C PRO A 385 -14.50 2.42 -15.59
N GLU A 386 -15.59 1.67 -15.76
CA GLU A 386 -15.57 0.22 -15.95
C GLU A 386 -14.83 -0.18 -17.22
N PHE A 387 -15.04 0.57 -18.29
CA PHE A 387 -14.35 0.35 -19.56
C PHE A 387 -12.83 0.54 -19.41
N VAL A 388 -12.42 1.56 -18.65
CA VAL A 388 -10.99 1.81 -18.37
C VAL A 388 -10.40 0.63 -17.61
N VAL A 389 -11.00 0.20 -16.49
CA VAL A 389 -10.50 -0.94 -15.70
C VAL A 389 -10.48 -2.21 -16.55
N GLY A 390 -11.58 -2.52 -17.25
CA GLY A 390 -11.68 -3.70 -18.10
C GLY A 390 -10.67 -3.71 -19.25
N THR A 391 -10.37 -2.55 -19.83
CA THR A 391 -9.34 -2.43 -20.87
C THR A 391 -7.95 -2.67 -20.28
N LEU A 392 -7.62 -2.03 -19.17
CA LEU A 392 -6.34 -2.24 -18.49
C LEU A 392 -6.14 -3.70 -18.08
N GLN A 393 -7.19 -4.36 -17.57
CA GLN A 393 -7.14 -5.79 -17.21
C GLN A 393 -6.81 -6.69 -18.43
N ARG A 394 -7.22 -6.29 -19.63
CA ARG A 394 -6.96 -7.05 -20.86
C ARG A 394 -5.58 -6.79 -21.45
N VAL A 395 -5.05 -5.57 -21.34
CA VAL A 395 -3.83 -5.16 -22.05
C VAL A 395 -2.57 -5.18 -21.21
N LEU A 396 -2.70 -5.10 -19.89
CA LEU A 396 -1.58 -5.18 -18.97
C LEU A 396 -1.19 -6.64 -18.74
N PRO A 397 0.10 -6.98 -18.66
CA PRO A 397 0.55 -8.34 -18.41
C PRO A 397 0.22 -8.81 -16.99
N ASP A 398 0.16 -10.12 -16.78
CA ASP A 398 -0.20 -10.76 -15.51
C ASP A 398 0.75 -10.40 -14.36
N ASP A 399 1.97 -9.99 -14.66
CA ASP A 399 3.01 -9.63 -13.69
C ASP A 399 3.16 -8.12 -13.48
N VAL A 400 2.26 -7.30 -14.06
CA VAL A 400 2.26 -5.85 -13.83
C VAL A 400 2.22 -5.53 -12.34
N ILE A 401 2.97 -4.51 -11.93
CA ILE A 401 2.81 -3.88 -10.63
C ILE A 401 1.94 -2.64 -10.82
N LEU A 402 0.76 -2.65 -10.24
CA LEU A 402 -0.20 -1.56 -10.29
C LEU A 402 -0.15 -0.76 -8.99
N ALA A 403 0.26 0.50 -9.07
CA ALA A 403 0.23 1.43 -7.94
C ALA A 403 -1.01 2.33 -8.04
N LEU A 404 -1.87 2.27 -7.04
CA LEU A 404 -3.07 3.12 -6.96
C LEU A 404 -2.82 4.28 -6.02
N ASP A 405 -3.12 5.48 -6.50
CA ASP A 405 -3.18 6.65 -5.64
C ASP A 405 -4.54 6.79 -4.95
N SER A 406 -4.65 7.67 -3.98
CA SER A 406 -5.93 7.93 -3.30
C SER A 406 -6.90 8.68 -4.22
N GLY A 407 -8.14 8.23 -4.31
CA GLY A 407 -9.18 8.87 -5.12
C GLY A 407 -10.33 7.93 -5.50
N VAL A 408 -11.30 8.41 -6.27
CA VAL A 408 -12.46 7.62 -6.71
C VAL A 408 -12.06 6.42 -7.58
N HIS A 409 -11.01 6.56 -8.41
CA HIS A 409 -10.46 5.46 -9.22
C HIS A 409 -10.08 4.24 -8.38
N HIS A 410 -9.62 4.45 -7.16
CA HIS A 410 -9.30 3.38 -6.22
C HIS A 410 -10.49 2.43 -5.99
N ASN A 411 -11.71 2.97 -5.80
CA ASN A 411 -12.91 2.16 -5.58
C ASN A 411 -13.24 1.27 -6.78
N TRP A 412 -13.02 1.77 -8.00
CA TRP A 412 -13.21 1.01 -9.23
C TRP A 412 -12.26 -0.18 -9.34
N PHE A 413 -10.98 0.04 -9.03
CA PHE A 413 -9.99 -1.04 -9.05
C PHE A 413 -10.22 -2.06 -7.93
N MET A 414 -10.65 -1.61 -6.75
CA MET A 414 -10.97 -2.55 -5.66
C MET A 414 -12.11 -3.51 -6.01
N GLN A 415 -13.09 -3.04 -6.79
CA GLN A 415 -14.26 -3.86 -7.15
C GLN A 415 -14.02 -4.74 -8.38
N PHE A 416 -13.23 -4.27 -9.34
CA PHE A 416 -13.17 -4.88 -10.68
C PHE A 416 -11.81 -5.44 -11.07
N TRP A 417 -10.72 -4.99 -10.43
CA TRP A 417 -9.40 -5.46 -10.78
C TRP A 417 -9.11 -6.84 -10.19
N GLN A 418 -8.61 -7.74 -11.04
CA GLN A 418 -8.18 -9.08 -10.66
C GLN A 418 -6.65 -9.14 -10.61
N SER A 419 -6.09 -8.90 -9.44
CA SER A 419 -4.64 -9.03 -9.22
C SER A 419 -4.22 -10.49 -9.33
N LYS A 420 -3.26 -10.82 -10.19
CA LYS A 420 -2.90 -12.20 -10.49
C LYS A 420 -1.66 -12.70 -9.76
N ARG A 421 -0.96 -11.81 -9.05
CA ARG A 421 0.24 -12.15 -8.26
C ARG A 421 0.25 -11.39 -6.95
N PRO A 422 0.84 -11.94 -5.89
CA PRO A 422 1.16 -11.16 -4.70
C PRO A 422 2.13 -10.03 -5.04
N GLN A 423 2.16 -8.99 -4.22
CA GLN A 423 2.98 -7.78 -4.40
C GLN A 423 2.82 -7.11 -5.79
N SER A 424 1.65 -7.22 -6.38
CA SER A 424 1.33 -6.61 -7.68
C SER A 424 0.26 -5.52 -7.61
N MET A 425 -0.35 -5.31 -6.43
CA MET A 425 -1.27 -4.22 -6.15
C MET A 425 -0.72 -3.42 -4.97
N LEU A 426 -0.33 -2.18 -5.24
CA LEU A 426 0.19 -1.26 -4.22
C LEU A 426 -0.81 -0.12 -4.02
N ASN A 427 -1.17 0.13 -2.78
CA ASN A 427 -2.07 1.22 -2.43
C ASN A 427 -1.85 1.67 -0.98
N SER A 428 -2.10 2.95 -0.69
CA SER A 428 -1.98 3.48 0.67
C SER A 428 -3.31 3.41 1.41
N TRP A 429 -3.77 2.18 1.66
CA TRP A 429 -5.11 1.96 2.20
C TRP A 429 -5.32 2.52 3.60
N GLY A 430 -4.38 2.28 4.50
CA GLY A 430 -4.54 2.63 5.92
C GLY A 430 -4.55 4.13 6.17
N TYR A 431 -3.66 4.89 5.53
CA TYR A 431 -3.54 6.34 5.69
C TYR A 431 -4.16 7.12 4.52
N SER A 432 -4.27 6.47 3.37
CA SER A 432 -4.90 6.99 2.16
C SER A 432 -4.30 8.34 1.68
N SER A 433 -2.98 8.45 1.74
CA SER A 433 -2.28 9.66 1.26
C SER A 433 -2.32 9.78 -0.25
N MET A 434 -2.70 10.97 -0.76
CA MET A 434 -2.45 11.32 -2.15
C MET A 434 -0.95 11.49 -2.38
N GLY A 435 -0.46 11.08 -3.55
CA GLY A 435 0.96 11.08 -3.89
C GLY A 435 1.67 9.74 -3.69
N PHE A 436 1.07 8.79 -2.96
CA PHE A 436 1.66 7.45 -2.79
C PHE A 436 1.81 6.73 -4.14
N GLY A 437 0.74 6.61 -4.92
CA GLY A 437 0.79 5.97 -6.24
C GLY A 437 1.66 6.73 -7.23
N VAL A 438 1.57 8.07 -7.19
CA VAL A 438 2.36 8.96 -8.06
C VAL A 438 3.86 8.76 -7.88
N CYS A 439 4.32 8.73 -6.64
CA CYS A 439 5.74 8.64 -6.27
C CYS A 439 6.20 7.18 -6.14
N GLY A 440 5.40 6.35 -5.50
CA GLY A 440 5.75 4.97 -5.14
C GLY A 440 6.00 4.06 -6.34
N VAL A 441 5.34 4.30 -7.47
CA VAL A 441 5.57 3.50 -8.69
C VAL A 441 7.03 3.48 -9.14
N MET A 442 7.79 4.55 -8.89
CA MET A 442 9.22 4.60 -9.18
C MET A 442 10.01 3.67 -8.23
N GLY A 443 9.65 3.64 -6.95
CA GLY A 443 10.22 2.71 -5.98
C GLY A 443 9.91 1.24 -6.33
N ALA A 444 8.69 0.98 -6.78
CA ALA A 444 8.30 -0.34 -7.28
C ALA A 444 9.11 -0.77 -8.50
N GLN A 445 9.38 0.14 -9.44
CA GLN A 445 10.21 -0.12 -10.61
C GLN A 445 11.65 -0.45 -10.24
N LEU A 446 12.21 0.23 -9.26
CA LEU A 446 13.56 -0.07 -8.74
C LEU A 446 13.61 -1.42 -8.00
N ALA A 447 12.53 -1.80 -7.33
CA ALA A 447 12.42 -3.10 -6.65
C ALA A 447 12.27 -4.27 -7.64
N ALA A 448 11.66 -4.04 -8.80
CA ALA A 448 11.38 -5.06 -9.81
C ALA A 448 11.65 -4.53 -11.24
N PRO A 449 12.91 -4.31 -11.62
CA PRO A 449 13.27 -3.65 -12.88
C PRO A 449 12.82 -4.42 -14.14
N GLY A 450 12.56 -5.72 -14.01
CA GLY A 450 12.07 -6.56 -15.14
C GLY A 450 10.54 -6.62 -15.26
N ARG A 451 9.78 -5.95 -14.38
CA ARG A 451 8.30 -5.96 -14.39
C ARG A 451 7.75 -4.60 -14.80
N PRO A 452 6.71 -4.55 -15.63
CA PRO A 452 6.02 -3.29 -15.90
C PRO A 452 5.41 -2.70 -14.64
N CYS A 453 5.67 -1.42 -14.38
CA CYS A 453 5.12 -0.67 -13.26
C CYS A 453 4.22 0.45 -13.78
N VAL A 454 2.95 0.40 -13.42
CA VAL A 454 1.91 1.33 -13.85
C VAL A 454 1.26 1.95 -12.63
N ALA A 455 1.14 3.28 -12.60
CA ALA A 455 0.35 3.97 -11.59
C ALA A 455 -0.98 4.43 -12.18
N VAL A 456 -2.08 4.26 -11.45
CA VAL A 456 -3.34 4.95 -11.76
C VAL A 456 -3.55 6.01 -10.69
N VAL A 457 -3.66 7.24 -11.12
CA VAL A 457 -3.63 8.42 -10.26
C VAL A 457 -4.73 9.41 -10.66
N GLY A 458 -5.41 10.00 -9.71
CA GLY A 458 -6.37 11.08 -10.02
C GLY A 458 -5.64 12.32 -10.58
N ASP A 459 -6.33 13.10 -11.40
CA ASP A 459 -5.83 14.36 -11.94
C ASP A 459 -5.37 15.32 -10.82
N GLY A 460 -6.17 15.50 -9.78
CA GLY A 460 -5.77 16.27 -8.62
C GLY A 460 -4.56 15.67 -7.87
N GLY A 461 -4.51 14.35 -7.70
CA GLY A 461 -3.36 13.66 -7.08
C GLY A 461 -2.07 13.84 -7.88
N PHE A 462 -2.14 13.72 -9.20
CA PHE A 462 -0.96 13.92 -10.06
C PHE A 462 -0.42 15.35 -9.99
N THR A 463 -1.30 16.37 -9.92
CA THR A 463 -0.89 17.77 -9.78
C THR A 463 -0.20 18.09 -8.45
N MET A 464 -0.30 17.23 -7.44
CA MET A 464 0.42 17.40 -6.18
C MET A 464 1.91 17.01 -6.28
N ALA A 465 2.28 16.13 -7.20
CA ALA A 465 3.64 15.61 -7.31
C ALA A 465 4.14 15.49 -8.76
N PRO A 466 3.94 16.48 -9.64
CA PRO A 466 4.29 16.37 -11.05
C PRO A 466 5.81 16.34 -11.30
N TYR A 467 6.60 16.70 -10.30
CA TYR A 467 8.06 16.64 -10.31
C TYR A 467 8.62 15.20 -10.42
N VAL A 468 7.78 14.17 -10.23
CA VAL A 468 8.19 12.76 -10.41
C VAL A 468 8.72 12.49 -11.82
N LEU A 469 8.21 13.23 -12.82
CA LEU A 469 8.67 13.14 -14.21
C LEU A 469 10.17 13.43 -14.34
N CYS A 470 10.67 14.48 -13.65
CA CYS A 470 12.09 14.81 -13.66
C CYS A 470 12.92 13.66 -13.11
N THR A 471 12.49 13.08 -11.97
CA THR A 471 13.21 11.96 -11.34
C THR A 471 13.20 10.71 -12.23
N ALA A 472 12.05 10.37 -12.81
CA ALA A 472 11.92 9.20 -13.68
C ALA A 472 12.77 9.32 -14.95
N VAL A 473 12.82 10.50 -15.56
CA VAL A 473 13.65 10.76 -16.74
C VAL A 473 15.14 10.72 -16.39
N GLU A 474 15.54 11.37 -15.30
CA GLU A 474 16.93 11.39 -14.82
C GLU A 474 17.49 9.98 -14.56
N HIS A 475 16.67 9.11 -13.99
CA HIS A 475 17.06 7.75 -13.64
C HIS A 475 16.60 6.66 -14.63
N ASN A 476 16.08 7.06 -15.79
CA ASN A 476 15.58 6.15 -16.84
C ASN A 476 14.61 5.08 -16.31
N LEU A 477 13.65 5.48 -15.48
CA LEU A 477 12.66 4.58 -14.91
C LEU A 477 11.45 4.47 -15.85
N PRO A 478 11.21 3.31 -16.51
CA PRO A 478 10.16 3.15 -17.51
C PRO A 478 8.77 2.95 -16.88
N VAL A 479 8.38 3.86 -16.02
CA VAL A 479 7.08 3.84 -15.34
C VAL A 479 6.01 4.54 -16.17
N VAL A 480 4.77 4.06 -16.09
CA VAL A 480 3.63 4.64 -16.79
C VAL A 480 2.65 5.19 -15.76
N TRP A 481 2.34 6.48 -15.83
CA TRP A 481 1.25 7.10 -15.08
C TRP A 481 0.01 7.21 -15.96
N ILE A 482 -1.07 6.58 -15.55
CA ILE A 482 -2.41 6.75 -16.12
C ILE A 482 -3.12 7.78 -15.24
N VAL A 483 -3.25 8.99 -15.76
CA VAL A 483 -3.98 10.06 -15.07
C VAL A 483 -5.46 9.88 -15.33
N TRP A 484 -6.19 9.54 -14.26
CA TRP A 484 -7.66 9.44 -14.26
C TRP A 484 -8.24 10.85 -14.18
N ASN A 485 -8.42 11.45 -15.37
CA ASN A 485 -8.81 12.84 -15.51
C ASN A 485 -10.34 12.96 -15.56
N ASN A 486 -10.94 13.26 -14.42
CA ASN A 486 -12.36 13.56 -14.30
C ASN A 486 -12.65 15.02 -13.91
N PHE A 487 -11.62 15.88 -13.96
CA PHE A 487 -11.68 17.31 -13.64
C PHE A 487 -12.20 17.60 -12.23
N ALA A 488 -11.90 16.75 -11.26
CA ALA A 488 -12.43 16.89 -9.90
C ALA A 488 -11.67 16.07 -8.85
N TRP A 489 -11.76 16.50 -7.62
CA TRP A 489 -11.59 15.63 -6.45
C TRP A 489 -12.78 14.66 -6.37
N GLY A 490 -12.83 13.68 -7.27
CA GLY A 490 -14.01 12.87 -7.56
C GLY A 490 -14.61 12.19 -6.35
N ALA A 491 -13.78 11.65 -5.45
CA ALA A 491 -14.29 10.98 -4.25
C ALA A 491 -15.07 11.92 -3.31
N ILE A 492 -14.61 13.17 -3.16
CA ILE A 492 -15.28 14.17 -2.31
C ILE A 492 -16.49 14.78 -3.02
N ARG A 493 -16.39 15.01 -4.34
CA ARG A 493 -17.52 15.41 -5.17
C ARG A 493 -18.68 14.41 -5.03
N ASP A 494 -18.39 13.11 -5.11
CA ASP A 494 -19.38 12.04 -4.92
C ASP A 494 -20.10 12.13 -3.57
N LEU A 495 -19.38 12.48 -2.51
CA LEU A 495 -19.97 12.68 -1.19
C LEU A 495 -20.89 13.89 -1.13
N GLN A 496 -20.46 15.02 -1.73
CA GLN A 496 -21.30 16.24 -1.79
C GLN A 496 -22.63 15.97 -2.53
N TYR A 497 -22.54 15.27 -3.66
CA TYR A 497 -23.73 14.89 -4.42
C TYR A 497 -24.62 13.89 -3.69
N GLY A 498 -24.02 12.93 -3.00
CA GLY A 498 -24.75 11.87 -2.29
C GLY A 498 -25.40 12.31 -0.98
N LEU A 499 -24.75 13.22 -0.23
CA LEU A 499 -25.17 13.63 1.11
C LEU A 499 -25.87 14.99 1.15
N PHE A 500 -25.57 15.88 0.19
CA PHE A 500 -25.96 17.29 0.23
C PHE A 500 -26.68 17.74 -1.04
N ASP A 501 -27.38 16.87 -1.72
CA ASP A 501 -28.20 17.17 -2.91
C ASP A 501 -27.44 17.93 -4.02
N GLY A 502 -26.16 17.59 -4.21
CA GLY A 502 -25.35 18.20 -5.25
C GLY A 502 -24.83 19.61 -4.92
N ARG A 503 -24.86 20.03 -3.66
CA ARG A 503 -24.25 21.30 -3.23
C ARG A 503 -22.72 21.19 -3.28
N GLU A 504 -22.17 21.41 -4.45
CA GLU A 504 -20.76 21.24 -4.75
C GLU A 504 -19.96 22.51 -4.46
N ILE A 505 -18.85 22.38 -3.73
CA ILE A 505 -17.89 23.45 -3.47
C ILE A 505 -16.47 22.89 -3.36
N GLY A 506 -15.50 23.48 -4.08
CA GLY A 506 -14.09 23.16 -3.96
C GLY A 506 -13.67 21.79 -4.51
N THR A 507 -14.52 21.09 -5.22
CA THR A 507 -14.28 19.72 -5.70
C THR A 507 -14.11 19.60 -7.20
N ALA A 508 -14.80 20.37 -8.02
CA ALA A 508 -14.58 20.39 -9.46
C ALA A 508 -13.59 21.49 -9.86
N PHE A 509 -12.85 21.26 -10.94
CA PHE A 509 -11.84 22.17 -11.47
C PHE A 509 -12.39 22.96 -12.65
N TYR A 510 -12.47 24.29 -12.49
CA TYR A 510 -12.98 25.22 -13.50
C TYR A 510 -12.07 26.44 -13.65
N LYS A 511 -12.03 26.99 -14.87
CA LYS A 511 -11.37 28.28 -15.14
C LYS A 511 -12.23 29.41 -14.59
N GLY A 512 -11.80 30.08 -13.56
CA GLY A 512 -12.30 31.35 -13.07
C GLY A 512 -13.82 31.55 -13.29
N GLN A 513 -14.18 32.62 -14.02
CA GLN A 513 -15.58 32.99 -14.27
C GLN A 513 -16.22 32.26 -15.48
N SER A 514 -15.42 31.57 -16.31
CA SER A 514 -15.97 30.99 -17.55
C SER A 514 -16.79 29.72 -17.31
N GLY A 515 -16.63 29.05 -16.16
CA GLY A 515 -17.26 27.79 -15.91
C GLY A 515 -16.75 26.62 -16.77
N GLU A 516 -15.70 26.84 -17.57
CA GLU A 516 -15.07 25.79 -18.37
C GLU A 516 -14.26 24.85 -17.48
N ARG A 517 -14.43 23.53 -17.64
CA ARG A 517 -13.59 22.54 -16.95
C ARG A 517 -12.11 22.77 -17.27
N TYR A 518 -11.26 22.64 -16.28
CA TYR A 518 -9.84 22.93 -16.40
C TYR A 518 -8.97 21.86 -15.74
N ASN A 519 -7.99 21.42 -16.47
CA ASN A 519 -6.75 20.77 -15.98
C ASN A 519 -5.59 21.23 -16.87
N PRO A 520 -4.35 21.15 -16.41
CA PRO A 520 -3.19 21.31 -17.30
C PRO A 520 -3.21 20.20 -18.37
N ASP A 521 -2.59 20.46 -19.52
CA ASP A 521 -2.31 19.42 -20.50
C ASP A 521 -1.20 18.50 -19.93
N PHE A 522 -1.60 17.40 -19.30
CA PHE A 522 -0.67 16.46 -18.67
C PHE A 522 0.28 15.80 -19.67
N ALA A 523 -0.19 15.54 -20.88
CA ALA A 523 0.64 14.97 -21.94
C ALA A 523 1.71 15.93 -22.42
N ALA A 524 1.37 17.21 -22.62
CA ALA A 524 2.35 18.24 -22.95
C ALA A 524 3.35 18.46 -21.80
N TRP A 525 2.87 18.42 -20.56
CA TRP A 525 3.74 18.52 -19.38
C TRP A 525 4.78 17.38 -19.32
N ALA A 526 4.34 16.13 -19.55
CA ALA A 526 5.25 14.99 -19.63
C ALA A 526 6.32 15.18 -20.71
N ARG A 527 5.92 15.60 -21.91
CA ARG A 527 6.84 15.85 -23.03
C ARG A 527 7.83 16.98 -22.72
N ALA A 528 7.38 18.05 -22.05
CA ALA A 528 8.26 19.13 -21.61
C ALA A 528 9.34 18.68 -20.60
N CYS A 529 9.05 17.64 -19.80
CA CYS A 529 10.01 17.02 -18.89
C CYS A 529 10.89 15.95 -19.56
N GLY A 530 10.70 15.65 -20.86
CA GLY A 530 11.45 14.61 -21.59
C GLY A 530 10.86 13.19 -21.48
N ALA A 531 9.68 13.04 -20.91
CA ALA A 531 8.92 11.80 -20.89
C ALA A 531 7.97 11.69 -22.10
N ASP A 532 7.41 10.50 -22.34
CA ASP A 532 6.34 10.35 -23.30
C ASP A 532 5.02 10.87 -22.72
N GLY A 533 4.14 11.40 -23.56
CA GLY A 533 2.85 11.95 -23.12
C GLY A 533 1.76 11.79 -24.16
N TYR A 534 0.65 11.19 -23.75
CA TYR A 534 -0.52 10.90 -24.59
C TYR A 534 -1.80 11.37 -23.90
N THR A 535 -2.78 11.81 -24.70
CA THR A 535 -4.14 12.12 -24.22
C THR A 535 -5.13 11.17 -24.88
N VAL A 536 -5.96 10.53 -24.08
CA VAL A 536 -6.97 9.56 -24.52
C VAL A 536 -8.36 10.09 -24.17
N THR A 537 -9.10 10.46 -25.20
CA THR A 537 -10.51 10.92 -25.09
C THR A 537 -11.49 9.98 -25.79
N ARG A 538 -10.97 9.01 -26.56
CA ARG A 538 -11.79 8.03 -27.28
C ARG A 538 -11.48 6.61 -26.75
N PRO A 539 -12.50 5.83 -26.43
CA PRO A 539 -12.33 4.50 -25.83
C PRO A 539 -11.42 3.55 -26.62
N GLN A 540 -11.54 3.55 -27.97
CA GLN A 540 -10.77 2.66 -28.85
C GLN A 540 -9.25 2.92 -28.80
N ASP A 541 -8.80 4.10 -28.37
CA ASP A 541 -7.39 4.46 -28.35
C ASP A 541 -6.67 3.96 -27.08
N LEU A 542 -7.41 3.70 -25.98
CA LEU A 542 -6.82 3.42 -24.67
C LEU A 542 -5.89 2.21 -24.70
N GLY A 543 -6.37 1.08 -25.21
CA GLY A 543 -5.60 -0.17 -25.19
C GLY A 543 -4.30 -0.07 -25.98
N ALA A 544 -4.37 0.47 -27.20
CA ALA A 544 -3.19 0.65 -28.07
C ALA A 544 -2.19 1.64 -27.46
N THR A 545 -2.67 2.72 -26.84
CA THR A 545 -1.80 3.74 -26.19
C THR A 545 -1.04 3.13 -25.01
N VAL A 546 -1.73 2.34 -24.15
CA VAL A 546 -1.07 1.67 -23.02
C VAL A 546 -0.02 0.67 -23.50
N GLN A 547 -0.33 -0.14 -24.49
CA GLN A 547 0.62 -1.10 -25.07
C GLN A 547 1.84 -0.39 -25.68
N GLN A 548 1.63 0.73 -26.38
CA GLN A 548 2.71 1.54 -26.94
C GLN A 548 3.60 2.13 -25.83
N ALA A 549 3.01 2.67 -24.77
CA ALA A 549 3.76 3.22 -23.63
C ALA A 549 4.64 2.15 -22.97
N LEU A 550 4.12 0.95 -22.74
CA LEU A 550 4.90 -0.16 -22.18
C LEU A 550 6.03 -0.60 -23.11
N LYS A 551 5.79 -0.61 -24.41
CA LYS A 551 6.79 -1.00 -25.42
C LYS A 551 7.95 -0.01 -25.51
N ASN A 552 7.68 1.29 -25.32
CA ASN A 552 8.69 2.34 -25.45
C ASN A 552 9.77 2.28 -24.34
N GLN A 553 9.50 1.62 -23.22
CA GLN A 553 10.42 1.51 -22.08
C GLN A 553 10.97 2.88 -21.64
N ARG A 554 10.11 3.87 -21.57
CA ARG A 554 10.40 5.25 -21.15
C ARG A 554 9.35 5.71 -20.13
N PRO A 555 9.69 6.69 -19.27
CA PRO A 555 8.67 7.34 -18.45
C PRO A 555 7.55 7.90 -19.33
N CYS A 556 6.30 7.63 -18.95
CA CYS A 556 5.15 8.01 -19.78
C CYS A 556 3.97 8.46 -18.94
N VAL A 557 3.27 9.51 -19.40
CA VAL A 557 1.96 9.91 -18.88
C VAL A 557 0.89 9.67 -19.94
N ILE A 558 -0.18 9.00 -19.52
CA ILE A 558 -1.39 8.82 -20.34
C ILE A 558 -2.53 9.55 -19.62
N ASP A 559 -2.93 10.69 -20.15
CA ASP A 559 -4.07 11.48 -19.66
C ASP A 559 -5.37 10.89 -20.21
N VAL A 560 -6.16 10.23 -19.36
CA VAL A 560 -7.39 9.53 -19.72
C VAL A 560 -8.60 10.31 -19.23
N HIS A 561 -9.40 10.86 -20.15
CA HIS A 561 -10.61 11.59 -19.80
C HIS A 561 -11.73 10.62 -19.42
N VAL A 562 -12.07 10.59 -18.14
CA VAL A 562 -13.04 9.65 -17.57
C VAL A 562 -14.32 10.36 -17.20
N ASP A 563 -15.45 9.68 -17.38
CA ASP A 563 -16.76 10.21 -17.00
C ASP A 563 -16.85 10.42 -15.48
N ALA A 564 -16.99 11.67 -15.08
CA ALA A 564 -17.08 12.10 -13.69
C ALA A 564 -18.43 11.79 -13.04
N ASP A 565 -19.45 11.51 -13.84
CA ASP A 565 -20.82 11.38 -13.37
C ASP A 565 -21.24 9.90 -13.15
N VAL A 566 -20.36 8.95 -13.51
CA VAL A 566 -20.53 7.53 -13.25
C VAL A 566 -19.92 7.18 -11.88
N ARG A 567 -20.74 6.64 -10.99
CA ARG A 567 -20.34 6.28 -9.61
C ARG A 567 -20.12 4.78 -9.47
N PRO A 568 -19.11 4.35 -8.67
CA PRO A 568 -18.91 2.93 -8.39
C PRO A 568 -20.13 2.32 -7.70
N PRO A 569 -20.48 1.05 -7.97
CA PRO A 569 -21.49 0.33 -7.22
C PRO A 569 -21.13 0.31 -5.73
N SER A 570 -22.14 0.34 -4.88
CA SER A 570 -21.98 0.20 -3.41
C SER A 570 -20.99 1.18 -2.78
N THR A 571 -20.83 2.39 -3.34
CA THR A 571 -20.02 3.42 -2.69
C THR A 571 -20.66 3.82 -1.37
N GLY A 572 -19.89 3.70 -0.30
CA GLY A 572 -20.26 4.12 1.03
C GLY A 572 -19.35 5.21 1.56
N THR A 573 -19.84 5.93 2.53
CA THR A 573 -19.11 6.84 3.41
C THR A 573 -19.12 6.27 4.81
N TRP A 574 -18.65 7.00 5.79
CA TRP A 574 -18.90 6.67 7.20
C TRP A 574 -20.40 6.55 7.54
N GLN A 575 -21.26 7.23 6.78
CA GLN A 575 -22.71 6.97 6.77
C GLN A 575 -23.01 5.98 5.65
N LEU A 576 -23.24 4.72 6.00
CA LEU A 576 -23.44 3.65 5.04
C LEU A 576 -24.84 3.74 4.41
N PRO A 577 -24.96 3.47 3.11
CA PRO A 577 -26.25 3.23 2.51
C PRO A 577 -26.88 1.96 3.12
N PRO A 578 -28.19 1.78 3.02
CA PRO A 578 -28.83 0.52 3.37
C PRO A 578 -28.15 -0.65 2.67
N ILE A 579 -28.04 -1.78 3.35
CA ILE A 579 -27.44 -3.00 2.80
C ILE A 579 -28.14 -3.36 1.47
N PRO A 580 -27.40 -3.53 0.36
CA PRO A 580 -27.99 -4.02 -0.89
C PRO A 580 -28.25 -5.52 -0.75
N TYR A 581 -29.50 -5.90 -0.62
CA TYR A 581 -29.83 -7.23 -0.12
C TYR A 581 -29.99 -8.30 -1.14
N LYS A 582 -30.32 -7.96 -2.37
CA LYS A 582 -30.74 -8.96 -3.34
C LYS A 582 -29.97 -8.93 -4.63
N GLU A 583 -29.49 -7.75 -5.05
CA GLU A 583 -28.86 -7.55 -6.34
C GLU A 583 -27.77 -6.50 -6.24
N PRO A 584 -26.64 -6.64 -6.98
CA PRO A 584 -25.70 -5.55 -7.14
C PRO A 584 -26.41 -4.38 -7.82
N ALA A 585 -26.19 -3.16 -7.33
CA ALA A 585 -26.79 -1.95 -7.88
C ALA A 585 -25.78 -0.83 -7.99
N TYR A 586 -25.81 -0.07 -9.07
CA TYR A 586 -25.05 1.16 -9.20
C TYR A 586 -25.61 2.24 -8.26
N GLY A 587 -24.69 3.11 -7.79
CA GLY A 587 -25.09 4.34 -7.11
C GLY A 587 -26.03 5.17 -8.01
N LYS A 588 -26.84 6.04 -7.42
CA LYS A 588 -27.69 6.94 -8.20
C LYS A 588 -26.80 7.86 -9.04
N PRO A 589 -27.12 8.05 -10.33
CA PRO A 589 -26.39 9.02 -11.15
C PRO A 589 -26.57 10.43 -10.57
N PHE A 590 -25.60 11.30 -10.82
CA PHE A 590 -25.74 12.72 -10.51
C PHE A 590 -26.95 13.27 -11.25
N LYS A 591 -27.69 14.13 -10.60
CA LYS A 591 -28.71 14.91 -11.31
C LYS A 591 -27.98 15.84 -12.29
N ALA A 592 -28.43 15.83 -13.55
CA ALA A 592 -27.95 16.73 -14.58
C ALA A 592 -28.27 18.18 -14.23
#